data_279628328ca0be59f849270073debf41
#
_entry.id   279628328ca0be59f849270073debf41
#
_cell.length_a   1.000
_cell.length_b   1.000
_cell.length_c   1.000
_cell.angle_alpha   90.00
_cell.angle_beta   90.00
_cell.angle_gamma   90.00
#
_symmetry.space_group_name_H-M   'P 1'
#
loop_
_entity.id
_entity.type
_entity.pdbx_description
1 polymer ?
#
loop_
_entity_poly.entity_id
_entity_poly.type
_entity_poly.pdbx_seq_one_letter_code
_entity_poly.pdbx_strand_id
1 'polypeptide(L)'
;MVPNPDDQEVGVMTTVSALVSGLDAELRRLGYKDATMVWYRGCWRRMQNFFAARGVEEFSLDVAMAWVDEACGFFGKEQAGSLKPNDIYLFRVAQMLGEYAAHGAVLRRYNRSVSKLSGDGAETVARFQAWLRAADRAVSTVRTYGTVAGEFVAFTGTRGGLARCDAATIEAFVVTLAGYQVKTVEQKLGALRSFLRFASAAGLVVGECLEAVPAARSSRQ
;
A
#
# COMPACT_ATOMS: atom_id res chain seq x y z
N MET A 1 -6.38 -47.57 30.83
CA MET A 1 -5.88 -46.34 30.19
C MET A 1 -6.90 -46.06 29.11
N VAL A 2 -7.86 -45.17 29.41
CA VAL A 2 -8.95 -44.80 28.50
C VAL A 2 -8.45 -43.64 27.67
N PRO A 3 -8.53 -43.68 26.34
CA PRO A 3 -8.15 -42.53 25.52
C PRO A 3 -9.10 -41.38 25.75
N ASN A 4 -8.55 -40.19 25.89
CA ASN A 4 -9.27 -38.93 26.10
C ASN A 4 -10.11 -38.60 24.85
N PRO A 5 -11.44 -38.31 24.99
CA PRO A 5 -12.29 -38.04 23.83
C PRO A 5 -12.06 -36.68 23.14
N ASP A 6 -11.11 -35.87 23.62
CA ASP A 6 -10.86 -34.52 23.11
C ASP A 6 -9.75 -34.43 22.05
N ASP A 7 -9.15 -35.54 21.61
CA ASP A 7 -8.11 -35.55 20.54
C ASP A 7 -8.68 -35.76 19.13
N GLN A 8 -9.92 -35.43 18.88
CA GLN A 8 -10.41 -35.25 17.53
C GLN A 8 -10.13 -33.79 17.10
N GLU A 9 -8.91 -33.52 16.65
CA GLU A 9 -8.70 -32.44 15.68
C GLU A 9 -9.60 -32.73 14.47
N VAL A 10 -10.80 -32.17 14.51
CA VAL A 10 -11.65 -32.05 13.33
C VAL A 10 -10.94 -31.06 12.43
N GLY A 11 -10.03 -31.55 11.62
CA GLY A 11 -9.53 -30.83 10.45
C GLY A 11 -10.74 -30.54 9.58
N VAL A 12 -11.31 -29.34 9.72
CA VAL A 12 -12.35 -28.84 8.83
C VAL A 12 -11.69 -28.76 7.46
N MET A 13 -11.84 -29.82 6.69
CA MET A 13 -11.41 -29.91 5.30
C MET A 13 -12.18 -28.83 4.54
N THR A 14 -11.55 -27.71 4.31
CA THR A 14 -12.23 -26.53 3.77
C THR A 14 -11.95 -26.42 2.29
N THR A 15 -12.98 -26.63 1.48
CA THR A 15 -12.85 -26.48 0.02
C THR A 15 -12.42 -25.06 -0.35
N VAL A 16 -11.68 -24.93 -1.43
CA VAL A 16 -11.24 -23.63 -1.97
C VAL A 16 -12.43 -22.68 -2.13
N SER A 17 -13.58 -23.22 -2.57
CA SER A 17 -14.82 -22.44 -2.76
C SER A 17 -15.38 -21.88 -1.44
N ALA A 18 -15.41 -22.69 -0.39
CA ALA A 18 -15.89 -22.28 0.92
C ALA A 18 -14.97 -21.21 1.53
N LEU A 19 -13.65 -21.39 1.41
CA LEU A 19 -12.66 -20.41 1.86
C LEU A 19 -12.77 -19.08 1.13
N VAL A 20 -12.91 -19.10 -0.19
CA VAL A 20 -13.09 -17.88 -0.98
C VAL A 20 -14.35 -17.13 -0.57
N SER A 21 -15.46 -17.85 -0.34
CA SER A 21 -16.71 -17.25 0.11
C SER A 21 -16.60 -16.62 1.50
N GLY A 22 -15.97 -17.33 2.43
CA GLY A 22 -15.71 -16.80 3.78
C GLY A 22 -14.79 -15.60 3.78
N LEU A 23 -13.68 -15.64 3.00
CA LEU A 23 -12.76 -14.52 2.86
C LEU A 23 -13.43 -13.31 2.20
N ASP A 24 -14.28 -13.49 1.18
CA ASP A 24 -15.05 -12.40 0.57
C ASP A 24 -15.94 -11.70 1.60
N ALA A 25 -16.66 -12.46 2.43
CA ALA A 25 -17.49 -11.92 3.50
C ALA A 25 -16.66 -11.15 4.55
N GLU A 26 -15.52 -11.71 4.96
CA GLU A 26 -14.63 -11.08 5.94
C GLU A 26 -14.02 -9.78 5.40
N LEU A 27 -13.56 -9.74 4.16
CA LEU A 27 -13.00 -8.51 3.58
C LEU A 27 -14.06 -7.41 3.43
N ARG A 28 -15.32 -7.77 3.12
CA ARG A 28 -16.44 -6.80 3.15
C ARG A 28 -16.69 -6.28 4.56
N ARG A 29 -16.71 -7.16 5.56
CA ARG A 29 -16.85 -6.77 6.97
C ARG A 29 -15.75 -5.81 7.40
N LEU A 30 -14.53 -5.99 6.89
CA LEU A 30 -13.38 -5.13 7.13
C LEU A 30 -13.42 -3.79 6.34
N GLY A 31 -14.44 -3.56 5.51
CA GLY A 31 -14.63 -2.32 4.76
C GLY A 31 -13.76 -2.18 3.51
N TYR A 32 -13.40 -3.30 2.87
CA TYR A 32 -12.70 -3.25 1.59
C TYR A 32 -13.62 -2.67 0.50
N LYS A 33 -13.06 -1.80 -0.35
CA LYS A 33 -13.81 -1.12 -1.43
C LYS A 33 -14.24 -2.10 -2.50
N ASP A 34 -15.44 -1.90 -3.08
CA ASP A 34 -15.99 -2.75 -4.13
C ASP A 34 -15.04 -2.93 -5.32
N ALA A 35 -14.38 -1.87 -5.77
CA ALA A 35 -13.39 -1.94 -6.85
C ALA A 35 -12.24 -2.91 -6.53
N THR A 36 -11.79 -2.96 -5.27
CA THR A 36 -10.77 -3.91 -4.80
C THR A 36 -11.33 -5.32 -4.77
N MET A 37 -12.58 -5.49 -4.31
CA MET A 37 -13.26 -6.79 -4.25
C MET A 37 -13.49 -7.40 -5.64
N VAL A 38 -13.82 -6.58 -6.65
CA VAL A 38 -13.95 -7.04 -8.05
C VAL A 38 -12.64 -7.68 -8.53
N TRP A 39 -11.51 -7.04 -8.23
CA TRP A 39 -10.20 -7.55 -8.61
C TRP A 39 -9.86 -8.86 -7.86
N TYR A 40 -10.08 -8.92 -6.54
CA TYR A 40 -9.85 -10.12 -5.74
C TYR A 40 -10.68 -11.31 -6.24
N ARG A 41 -11.97 -11.11 -6.50
CA ARG A 41 -12.85 -12.14 -7.06
C ARG A 41 -12.36 -12.66 -8.40
N GLY A 42 -11.85 -11.76 -9.27
CA GLY A 42 -11.22 -12.16 -10.52
C GLY A 42 -9.99 -13.05 -10.33
N CYS A 43 -9.16 -12.77 -9.32
CA CYS A 43 -8.01 -13.60 -8.97
C CYS A 43 -8.44 -14.95 -8.38
N TRP A 44 -9.37 -14.95 -7.43
CA TRP A 44 -9.87 -16.19 -6.81
C TRP A 44 -10.55 -17.12 -7.81
N ARG A 45 -11.33 -16.59 -8.75
CA ARG A 45 -11.93 -17.40 -9.83
C ARG A 45 -10.87 -18.11 -10.66
N ARG A 46 -9.80 -17.41 -11.02
CA ARG A 46 -8.68 -18.02 -11.75
C ARG A 46 -7.98 -19.10 -10.94
N MET A 47 -7.77 -18.84 -9.65
CA MET A 47 -7.19 -19.81 -8.72
C MET A 47 -8.10 -21.04 -8.54
N GLN A 48 -9.40 -20.87 -8.35
CA GLN A 48 -10.38 -21.97 -8.28
C GLN A 48 -10.36 -22.83 -9.54
N ASN A 49 -10.32 -22.21 -10.73
CA ASN A 49 -10.21 -22.95 -11.99
C ASN A 49 -8.89 -23.74 -12.07
N PHE A 50 -7.80 -23.20 -11.56
CA PHE A 50 -6.50 -23.87 -11.49
C PHE A 50 -6.53 -25.10 -10.58
N PHE A 51 -7.16 -24.99 -9.41
CA PHE A 51 -7.37 -26.11 -8.49
C PHE A 51 -8.25 -27.20 -9.13
N ALA A 52 -9.38 -26.79 -9.71
CA ALA A 52 -10.30 -27.72 -10.39
C ALA A 52 -9.63 -28.47 -11.55
N ALA A 53 -8.81 -27.78 -12.36
CA ALA A 53 -8.07 -28.41 -13.46
C ALA A 53 -7.07 -29.47 -12.98
N ARG A 54 -6.68 -29.45 -11.70
CA ARG A 54 -5.79 -30.44 -11.07
C ARG A 54 -6.52 -31.48 -10.22
N GLY A 55 -7.85 -31.43 -10.20
CA GLY A 55 -8.67 -32.33 -9.38
C GLY A 55 -8.50 -32.11 -7.87
N VAL A 56 -8.06 -30.91 -7.45
CA VAL A 56 -7.83 -30.56 -6.06
C VAL A 56 -9.01 -29.71 -5.56
N GLU A 57 -9.82 -30.27 -4.66
CA GLU A 57 -10.98 -29.57 -4.09
C GLU A 57 -10.62 -28.82 -2.81
N GLU A 58 -9.68 -29.35 -2.05
CA GLU A 58 -9.22 -28.78 -0.80
C GLU A 58 -8.16 -27.72 -1.01
N PHE A 59 -8.19 -26.70 -0.17
CA PHE A 59 -7.17 -25.67 -0.25
C PHE A 59 -5.81 -26.21 0.20
N SER A 60 -4.82 -26.02 -0.66
CA SER A 60 -3.39 -26.22 -0.36
C SER A 60 -2.61 -24.97 -0.70
N LEU A 61 -1.79 -24.50 0.24
CA LEU A 61 -0.95 -23.33 0.00
C LEU A 61 0.06 -23.60 -1.12
N ASP A 62 0.60 -24.81 -1.20
CA ASP A 62 1.56 -25.21 -2.25
C ASP A 62 0.92 -25.13 -3.64
N VAL A 63 -0.33 -25.59 -3.79
CA VAL A 63 -1.07 -25.50 -5.04
C VAL A 63 -1.38 -24.03 -5.37
N ALA A 64 -1.72 -23.22 -4.37
CA ALA A 64 -1.93 -21.79 -4.54
C ALA A 64 -0.65 -21.05 -4.96
N MET A 65 0.51 -21.44 -4.41
CA MET A 65 1.81 -20.89 -4.82
C MET A 65 2.19 -21.35 -6.24
N ALA A 66 1.92 -22.60 -6.60
CA ALA A 66 2.09 -23.08 -7.97
C ALA A 66 1.24 -22.30 -8.98
N TRP A 67 0.00 -21.94 -8.59
CA TRP A 67 -0.84 -21.04 -9.40
C TRP A 67 -0.20 -19.66 -9.58
N VAL A 68 0.37 -19.08 -8.54
CA VAL A 68 1.05 -17.77 -8.62
C VAL A 68 2.22 -17.85 -9.59
N ASP A 69 3.03 -18.91 -9.48
CA ASP A 69 4.20 -19.08 -10.33
C ASP A 69 3.80 -19.29 -11.79
N GLU A 70 2.82 -20.15 -12.07
CA GLU A 70 2.32 -20.37 -13.44
C GLU A 70 1.72 -19.08 -14.04
N ALA A 71 1.03 -18.27 -13.21
CA ALA A 71 0.40 -17.03 -13.66
C ALA A 71 1.38 -15.91 -13.99
N CYS A 72 2.55 -15.88 -13.35
CA CYS A 72 3.47 -14.74 -13.52
C CYS A 72 4.97 -15.07 -13.46
N GLY A 73 5.38 -16.32 -13.28
CA GLY A 73 6.80 -16.72 -13.12
C GLY A 73 7.41 -16.13 -11.85
N PHE A 74 6.67 -16.20 -10.73
CA PHE A 74 7.00 -15.47 -9.50
C PHE A 74 8.38 -15.80 -8.97
N PHE A 75 8.69 -17.08 -8.77
CA PHE A 75 9.93 -17.50 -8.13
C PHE A 75 11.18 -17.18 -8.98
N GLY A 76 11.07 -17.33 -10.30
CA GLY A 76 12.15 -16.95 -11.20
C GLY A 76 12.42 -15.43 -11.20
N LYS A 77 11.35 -14.63 -11.17
CA LYS A 77 11.47 -13.17 -11.07
C LYS A 77 11.97 -12.71 -9.68
N GLU A 78 11.59 -13.40 -8.61
CA GLU A 78 12.08 -13.13 -7.27
C GLU A 78 13.58 -13.32 -7.18
N GLN A 79 14.10 -14.45 -7.69
CA GLN A 79 15.53 -14.72 -7.75
C GLN A 79 16.29 -13.70 -8.61
N ALA A 80 15.67 -13.25 -9.70
CA ALA A 80 16.26 -12.24 -10.59
C ALA A 80 16.07 -10.78 -10.08
N GLY A 81 15.38 -10.55 -8.97
CA GLY A 81 15.07 -9.21 -8.46
C GLY A 81 14.18 -8.37 -9.39
N SER A 82 13.39 -9.02 -10.26
CA SER A 82 12.60 -8.38 -11.33
C SER A 82 11.08 -8.39 -11.11
N LEU A 83 10.65 -8.66 -9.85
CA LEU A 83 9.23 -8.67 -9.49
C LEU A 83 8.56 -7.32 -9.75
N LYS A 84 7.41 -7.38 -10.42
CA LYS A 84 6.54 -6.22 -10.63
C LYS A 84 5.49 -6.12 -9.51
N PRO A 85 4.91 -4.93 -9.25
CA PRO A 85 3.85 -4.79 -8.24
C PRO A 85 2.69 -5.77 -8.42
N ASN A 86 2.30 -6.07 -9.66
CA ASN A 86 1.21 -7.01 -9.94
C ASN A 86 1.58 -8.45 -9.56
N ASP A 87 2.83 -8.87 -9.73
CA ASP A 87 3.30 -10.19 -9.33
C ASP A 87 3.19 -10.35 -7.80
N ILE A 88 3.62 -9.31 -7.06
CA ILE A 88 3.50 -9.25 -5.60
C ILE A 88 2.03 -9.26 -5.15
N TYR A 89 1.13 -8.63 -5.90
CA TYR A 89 -0.30 -8.65 -5.58
C TYR A 89 -0.91 -10.04 -5.77
N LEU A 90 -0.55 -10.78 -6.81
CA LEU A 90 -1.00 -12.17 -7.00
C LEU A 90 -0.53 -13.07 -5.86
N PHE A 91 0.74 -12.97 -5.48
CA PHE A 91 1.30 -13.69 -4.33
C PHE A 91 0.53 -13.38 -3.04
N ARG A 92 0.23 -12.10 -2.78
CA ARG A 92 -0.53 -11.68 -1.60
C ARG A 92 -1.95 -12.22 -1.57
N VAL A 93 -2.60 -12.38 -2.73
CA VAL A 93 -3.94 -12.97 -2.82
C VAL A 93 -3.92 -14.43 -2.37
N ALA A 94 -2.94 -15.20 -2.84
CA ALA A 94 -2.78 -16.61 -2.44
C ALA A 94 -2.43 -16.73 -0.96
N GLN A 95 -1.48 -15.91 -0.48
CA GLN A 95 -1.09 -15.86 0.92
C GLN A 95 -2.26 -15.48 1.85
N MET A 96 -3.08 -14.50 1.46
CA MET A 96 -4.23 -14.07 2.25
C MET A 96 -5.27 -15.18 2.41
N LEU A 97 -5.48 -15.99 1.36
CA LEU A 97 -6.36 -17.14 1.44
C LEU A 97 -5.79 -18.22 2.37
N GLY A 98 -4.47 -18.46 2.33
CA GLY A 98 -3.78 -19.36 3.26
C GLY A 98 -3.85 -18.88 4.72
N GLU A 99 -3.65 -17.58 4.96
CA GLU A 99 -3.80 -16.99 6.29
C GLU A 99 -5.23 -17.16 6.81
N TYR A 100 -6.23 -16.95 5.94
CA TYR A 100 -7.63 -17.13 6.31
C TYR A 100 -7.97 -18.61 6.58
N ALA A 101 -7.43 -19.53 5.78
CA ALA A 101 -7.59 -20.97 6.00
C ALA A 101 -7.03 -21.42 7.36
N ALA A 102 -5.86 -20.89 7.73
CA ALA A 102 -5.18 -21.25 8.96
C ALA A 102 -5.79 -20.63 10.23
N HIS A 103 -6.37 -19.43 10.13
CA HIS A 103 -6.74 -18.63 11.31
C HIS A 103 -8.21 -18.20 11.33
N GLY A 104 -8.99 -18.45 10.28
CA GLY A 104 -10.37 -17.94 10.15
C GLY A 104 -10.47 -16.41 10.11
N ALA A 105 -9.33 -15.70 9.96
CA ALA A 105 -9.25 -14.25 9.99
C ALA A 105 -8.16 -13.73 9.07
N VAL A 106 -8.35 -12.51 8.56
CA VAL A 106 -7.32 -11.81 7.79
C VAL A 106 -6.39 -11.08 8.76
N LEU A 107 -5.12 -11.46 8.77
CA LEU A 107 -4.11 -10.81 9.56
C LEU A 107 -3.83 -9.41 8.99
N ARG A 108 -4.31 -8.38 9.67
CA ARG A 108 -4.01 -7.00 9.30
C ARG A 108 -2.51 -6.74 9.50
N ARG A 109 -1.78 -6.56 8.41
CA ARG A 109 -0.43 -6.04 8.49
C ARG A 109 -0.50 -4.56 8.83
N TYR A 110 -0.21 -4.22 10.07
CA TYR A 110 0.02 -2.83 10.43
C TYR A 110 1.29 -2.37 9.69
N ASN A 111 1.11 -1.59 8.62
CA ASN A 111 2.22 -0.87 8.03
C ASN A 111 2.77 0.07 9.11
N ARG A 112 3.88 -0.31 9.71
CA ARG A 112 4.67 0.54 10.62
C ARG A 112 5.42 1.64 9.83
N SER A 113 4.82 2.25 8.85
CA SER A 113 5.24 3.59 8.44
C SER A 113 4.72 4.60 9.47
N VAL A 114 5.11 4.38 10.72
CA VAL A 114 5.10 5.45 11.70
C VAL A 114 6.06 6.47 11.12
N SER A 115 5.53 7.63 10.75
CA SER A 115 6.36 8.79 10.44
C SER A 115 7.40 8.89 11.56
N LYS A 116 8.69 8.81 11.21
CA LYS A 116 9.79 9.00 12.17
C LYS A 116 9.88 10.46 12.63
N LEU A 117 8.90 11.27 12.25
CA LEU A 117 8.78 12.65 12.66
C LEU A 117 8.29 12.71 14.11
N SER A 118 9.02 13.45 14.92
CA SER A 118 8.67 13.81 16.29
C SER A 118 8.68 15.34 16.44
N GLY A 119 8.03 15.83 17.49
CA GLY A 119 8.01 17.27 17.78
C GLY A 119 7.37 18.11 16.67
N ASP A 120 7.93 19.29 16.41
CA ASP A 120 7.41 20.34 15.51
C ASP A 120 7.14 19.84 14.09
N GLY A 121 7.95 18.88 13.62
CA GLY A 121 7.77 18.28 12.30
C GLY A 121 6.48 17.46 12.19
N ALA A 122 6.16 16.67 13.21
CA ALA A 122 4.92 15.90 13.27
C ALA A 122 3.70 16.81 13.39
N GLU A 123 3.80 17.87 14.21
CA GLU A 123 2.75 18.88 14.37
C GLU A 123 2.47 19.61 13.05
N THR A 124 3.52 20.03 12.34
CA THR A 124 3.39 20.69 11.03
C THR A 124 2.64 19.81 10.03
N VAL A 125 2.97 18.53 9.96
CA VAL A 125 2.26 17.58 9.08
C VAL A 125 0.81 17.40 9.52
N ALA A 126 0.52 17.33 10.80
CA ALA A 126 -0.83 17.22 11.33
C ALA A 126 -1.68 18.47 10.99
N ARG A 127 -1.11 19.67 11.10
CA ARG A 127 -1.75 20.95 10.70
C ARG A 127 -2.03 20.98 9.18
N PHE A 128 -1.10 20.52 8.37
CA PHE A 128 -1.31 20.39 6.92
C PHE A 128 -2.45 19.43 6.59
N GLN A 129 -2.50 18.27 7.25
CA GLN A 129 -3.61 17.32 7.06
C GLN A 129 -4.95 17.90 7.49
N ALA A 130 -4.99 18.68 8.58
CA ALA A 130 -6.19 19.38 9.00
C ALA A 130 -6.63 20.43 7.96
N TRP A 131 -5.69 21.19 7.40
CA TRP A 131 -5.93 22.14 6.32
C TRP A 131 -6.52 21.47 5.07
N LEU A 132 -6.00 20.30 4.69
CA LEU A 132 -6.54 19.52 3.58
C LEU A 132 -7.98 19.02 3.85
N ARG A 133 -8.29 18.61 5.09
CA ARG A 133 -9.65 18.21 5.47
C ARG A 133 -10.61 19.39 5.42
N ALA A 134 -10.18 20.55 5.90
CA ALA A 134 -10.98 21.79 5.83
C ALA A 134 -11.26 22.23 4.38
N ALA A 135 -10.39 21.85 3.43
CA ALA A 135 -10.59 22.05 2.00
C ALA A 135 -11.36 20.89 1.32
N ASP A 136 -12.07 20.07 2.09
CA ASP A 136 -12.90 18.93 1.63
C ASP A 136 -12.16 17.91 0.74
N ARG A 137 -10.86 17.69 1.02
CA ARG A 137 -10.09 16.69 0.28
C ARG A 137 -10.41 15.28 0.76
N ALA A 138 -10.53 14.35 -0.20
CA ALA A 138 -10.77 12.94 0.09
C ALA A 138 -9.76 12.38 1.10
N VAL A 139 -10.19 11.50 2.01
CA VAL A 139 -9.37 10.89 3.06
C VAL A 139 -8.10 10.24 2.50
N SER A 140 -8.21 9.59 1.33
CA SER A 140 -7.05 9.00 0.64
C SER A 140 -6.03 10.06 0.21
N THR A 141 -6.49 11.22 -0.26
CA THR A 141 -5.64 12.35 -0.64
C THR A 141 -4.95 12.94 0.58
N VAL A 142 -5.69 13.17 1.68
CA VAL A 142 -5.12 13.67 2.94
C VAL A 142 -4.01 12.76 3.44
N ARG A 143 -4.24 11.44 3.40
CA ARG A 143 -3.24 10.44 3.82
C ARG A 143 -2.01 10.49 2.91
N THR A 144 -2.20 10.42 1.60
CA THR A 144 -1.08 10.39 0.62
C THR A 144 -0.26 11.67 0.68
N TYR A 145 -0.93 12.83 0.71
CA TYR A 145 -0.25 14.12 0.77
C TYR A 145 0.46 14.32 2.10
N GLY A 146 -0.16 13.88 3.21
CA GLY A 146 0.48 13.87 4.53
C GLY A 146 1.76 13.02 4.57
N THR A 147 1.77 11.87 3.89
CA THR A 147 2.98 11.03 3.79
C THR A 147 4.11 11.77 3.07
N VAL A 148 3.83 12.39 1.92
CA VAL A 148 4.85 13.16 1.16
C VAL A 148 5.33 14.38 1.94
N ALA A 149 4.43 15.09 2.61
CA ALA A 149 4.79 16.20 3.49
C ALA A 149 5.72 15.72 4.61
N GLY A 150 5.44 14.56 5.20
CA GLY A 150 6.30 13.96 6.23
C GLY A 150 7.69 13.59 5.70
N GLU A 151 7.78 13.02 4.49
CA GLU A 151 9.06 12.73 3.83
C GLU A 151 9.87 14.02 3.61
N PHE A 152 9.20 15.08 3.15
CA PHE A 152 9.86 16.37 2.91
C PHE A 152 10.30 17.06 4.19
N VAL A 153 9.46 17.09 5.24
CA VAL A 153 9.82 17.65 6.56
C VAL A 153 10.99 16.90 7.19
N ALA A 154 11.03 15.56 7.08
CA ALA A 154 12.18 14.78 7.53
C ALA A 154 13.45 15.12 6.75
N PHE A 155 13.34 15.31 5.43
CA PHE A 155 14.44 15.67 4.57
C PHE A 155 15.01 17.07 4.90
N THR A 156 14.15 18.06 5.14
CA THR A 156 14.58 19.41 5.55
C THR A 156 15.15 19.43 6.96
N GLY A 157 14.67 18.57 7.86
CA GLY A 157 15.15 18.47 9.23
C GLY A 157 16.67 18.24 9.32
N THR A 158 17.26 17.50 8.39
CA THR A 158 18.71 17.28 8.28
C THR A 158 19.46 18.48 7.68
N ARG A 159 18.76 19.54 7.22
CA ARG A 159 19.26 20.71 6.50
C ARG A 159 18.90 22.04 7.15
N GLY A 160 18.58 22.02 8.45
CA GLY A 160 18.24 23.23 9.20
C GLY A 160 16.72 23.52 9.29
N GLY A 161 15.88 22.58 8.84
CA GLY A 161 14.43 22.66 8.96
C GLY A 161 13.75 23.46 7.87
N LEU A 162 12.42 23.59 7.97
CA LEU A 162 11.59 24.29 6.99
C LEU A 162 11.93 25.79 6.89
N ALA A 163 12.31 26.41 7.98
CA ALA A 163 12.66 27.85 8.02
C ALA A 163 13.88 28.20 7.15
N ARG A 164 14.73 27.21 6.86
CA ARG A 164 15.91 27.37 5.98
C ARG A 164 15.72 26.71 4.60
N CYS A 165 14.47 26.32 4.29
CA CYS A 165 14.16 25.74 3.00
C CYS A 165 14.28 26.80 1.92
N ASP A 166 15.07 26.50 0.89
CA ASP A 166 15.29 27.31 -0.31
C ASP A 166 15.03 26.49 -1.57
N ALA A 167 15.20 27.09 -2.73
CA ALA A 167 15.04 26.42 -4.03
C ALA A 167 15.98 25.22 -4.18
N ALA A 168 17.23 25.33 -3.73
CA ALA A 168 18.21 24.25 -3.80
C ALA A 168 17.81 23.05 -2.94
N THR A 169 17.20 23.30 -1.79
CA THR A 169 16.64 22.24 -0.91
C THR A 169 15.51 21.49 -1.60
N ILE A 170 14.65 22.20 -2.34
CA ILE A 170 13.54 21.60 -3.09
C ILE A 170 14.06 20.78 -4.26
N GLU A 171 14.97 21.31 -5.03
CA GLU A 171 15.62 20.59 -6.14
C GLU A 171 16.30 19.31 -5.64
N ALA A 172 17.04 19.39 -4.53
CA ALA A 172 17.68 18.23 -3.93
C ALA A 172 16.65 17.16 -3.49
N PHE A 173 15.51 17.57 -2.96
CA PHE A 173 14.42 16.63 -2.65
C PHE A 173 13.83 16.01 -3.90
N VAL A 174 13.59 16.80 -4.94
CA VAL A 174 13.04 16.31 -6.24
C VAL A 174 13.99 15.29 -6.87
N VAL A 175 15.30 15.47 -6.78
CA VAL A 175 16.29 14.50 -7.25
C VAL A 175 16.13 13.13 -6.55
N THR A 176 15.74 13.10 -5.28
CA THR A 176 15.49 11.83 -4.56
C THR A 176 14.32 11.05 -5.15
N LEU A 177 13.47 11.69 -5.94
CA LEU A 177 12.32 11.07 -6.59
C LEU A 177 12.65 10.39 -7.93
N ALA A 178 13.86 10.54 -8.45
CA ALA A 178 14.25 10.04 -9.78
C ALA A 178 14.11 8.51 -9.95
N GLY A 179 14.16 7.75 -8.84
CA GLY A 179 13.98 6.29 -8.86
C GLY A 179 12.52 5.81 -8.93
N TYR A 180 11.55 6.71 -8.86
CA TYR A 180 10.12 6.34 -8.90
C TYR A 180 9.57 6.36 -10.34
N GLN A 181 8.48 5.63 -10.57
CA GLN A 181 7.73 5.72 -11.83
C GLN A 181 7.17 7.14 -12.04
N VAL A 182 7.09 7.59 -13.30
CA VAL A 182 6.65 8.94 -13.68
C VAL A 182 5.36 9.36 -12.98
N LYS A 183 4.34 8.50 -12.97
CA LYS A 183 3.06 8.78 -12.33
C LYS A 183 3.18 8.98 -10.81
N THR A 184 4.08 8.26 -10.16
CA THR A 184 4.38 8.43 -8.73
C THR A 184 5.09 9.76 -8.47
N VAL A 185 6.04 10.14 -9.34
CA VAL A 185 6.72 11.42 -9.26
C VAL A 185 5.72 12.56 -9.40
N GLU A 186 4.85 12.52 -10.40
CA GLU A 186 3.78 13.53 -10.61
C GLU A 186 2.90 13.68 -9.36
N GLN A 187 2.47 12.57 -8.76
CA GLN A 187 1.68 12.58 -7.54
C GLN A 187 2.44 13.21 -6.36
N LYS A 188 3.71 12.84 -6.18
CA LYS A 188 4.55 13.39 -5.11
C LYS A 188 4.81 14.88 -5.31
N LEU A 189 5.08 15.34 -6.53
CA LEU A 189 5.23 16.76 -6.85
C LEU A 189 3.93 17.55 -6.61
N GLY A 190 2.77 16.97 -6.93
CA GLY A 190 1.46 17.58 -6.63
C GLY A 190 1.25 17.74 -5.12
N ALA A 191 1.59 16.71 -4.34
CA ALA A 191 1.52 16.75 -2.88
C ALA A 191 2.51 17.77 -2.28
N LEU A 192 3.74 17.83 -2.79
CA LEU A 192 4.75 18.79 -2.36
C LEU A 192 4.30 20.23 -2.61
N ARG A 193 3.76 20.54 -3.82
CA ARG A 193 3.20 21.88 -4.10
C ARG A 193 2.08 22.25 -3.14
N SER A 194 1.19 21.30 -2.83
CA SER A 194 0.10 21.53 -1.89
C SER A 194 0.63 21.83 -0.48
N PHE A 195 1.67 21.10 -0.04
CA PHE A 195 2.32 21.34 1.24
C PHE A 195 3.02 22.69 1.29
N LEU A 196 3.78 23.06 0.25
CA LEU A 196 4.48 24.34 0.22
C LEU A 196 3.53 25.54 0.18
N ARG A 197 2.36 25.43 -0.49
CA ARG A 197 1.31 26.46 -0.38
C ARG A 197 0.81 26.64 1.05
N PHE A 198 0.54 25.54 1.74
CA PHE A 198 0.18 25.57 3.14
C PHE A 198 1.30 26.18 4.00
N ALA A 199 2.54 25.71 3.82
CA ALA A 199 3.70 26.14 4.59
C ALA A 199 4.03 27.62 4.37
N SER A 200 3.92 28.13 3.14
CA SER A 200 4.05 29.54 2.81
C SER A 200 2.96 30.40 3.47
N ALA A 201 1.70 29.97 3.37
CA ALA A 201 0.58 30.66 4.01
C ALA A 201 0.67 30.66 5.53
N ALA A 202 1.33 29.65 6.12
CA ALA A 202 1.61 29.54 7.55
C ALA A 202 2.92 30.22 8.00
N GLY A 203 3.65 30.87 7.08
CA GLY A 203 4.93 31.53 7.38
C GLY A 203 6.09 30.59 7.73
N LEU A 204 5.97 29.31 7.36
CA LEU A 204 6.97 28.28 7.66
C LEU A 204 8.10 28.19 6.62
N VAL A 205 7.85 28.68 5.40
CA VAL A 205 8.81 28.71 4.28
C VAL A 205 8.67 30.03 3.53
N VAL A 206 9.73 30.45 2.85
CA VAL A 206 9.71 31.63 1.96
C VAL A 206 8.90 31.33 0.69
N GLY A 207 8.15 32.31 0.17
CA GLY A 207 7.24 32.14 -0.98
C GLY A 207 7.91 31.63 -2.25
N GLU A 208 9.16 31.98 -2.51
CA GLU A 208 9.96 31.52 -3.66
C GLU A 208 10.14 30.00 -3.75
N CYS A 209 10.01 29.30 -2.60
CA CYS A 209 10.08 27.83 -2.57
C CYS A 209 9.02 27.14 -3.42
N LEU A 210 7.86 27.75 -3.62
CA LEU A 210 6.77 27.15 -4.42
C LEU A 210 7.11 27.11 -5.90
N GLU A 211 7.84 28.10 -6.41
CA GLU A 211 8.21 28.22 -7.83
C GLU A 211 9.30 27.21 -8.22
N ALA A 212 10.11 26.77 -7.24
CA ALA A 212 11.18 25.79 -7.46
C ALA A 212 10.67 24.36 -7.72
N VAL A 213 9.38 24.08 -7.49
CA VAL A 213 8.82 22.73 -7.77
C VAL A 213 8.53 22.59 -9.26
N PRO A 214 9.19 21.65 -9.98
CA PRO A 214 9.01 21.47 -11.42
C PRO A 214 7.55 21.25 -11.80
N ALA A 215 7.08 21.86 -12.89
CA ALA A 215 5.74 21.58 -13.41
C ALA A 215 5.64 20.09 -13.80
N ALA A 216 4.59 19.40 -13.36
CA ALA A 216 4.31 18.06 -13.85
C ALA A 216 3.95 18.15 -15.33
N ARG A 217 4.82 17.64 -16.21
CA ARG A 217 4.48 17.49 -17.63
C ARG A 217 3.55 16.31 -17.75
N SER A 218 2.25 16.57 -17.82
CA SER A 218 1.27 15.58 -18.26
C SER A 218 1.58 15.23 -19.73
N SER A 219 2.25 14.11 -19.95
CA SER A 219 2.28 13.48 -21.27
C SER A 219 0.89 12.90 -21.52
N ARG A 220 -0.03 13.71 -22.08
CA ARG A 220 -1.15 13.17 -22.81
C ARG A 220 -0.59 12.55 -24.10
N GLN A 221 -0.41 11.25 -24.12
CA GLN A 221 -0.44 10.42 -25.31
C GLN A 221 -1.67 9.56 -25.25
#